data_9d73cf4609805adc82f74831aa19e995
#
_entry.id   9d73cf4609805adc82f74831aa19e995
#
_cell.length_a   1.000
_cell.length_b   1.000
_cell.length_c   1.000
_cell.angle_alpha   90.00
_cell.angle_beta   90.00
_cell.angle_gamma   90.00
#
_symmetry.space_group_name_H-M   'P 1'
#
loop_
_entity.id
_entity.type
_entity.pdbx_description
1 polymer ?
#
loop_
_entity_poly.entity_id
_entity_poly.type
_entity_poly.pdbx_seq_one_letter_code
_entity_poly.pdbx_strand_id
1 'polypeptide(L)'
;MSVCVEFVGHACFRIWVDGCPLIVTDPYPPAKLGLPPLEALASETVIVSSLTDDAHSHISLVAGNPHVINALEIAHGLQEIIGNEAIVAVEATEARDHPRGPQDNALYSFKVGDLWLMHMGDLGYELTAEELSPFKDKCDILFALAGQRLTPKFTELNRMFEVLAPRWILPMHYEL
;
A
#
# COMPACT_ATOMS: atom_id res chain seq x y z
N MET A 1 -13.45 -3.85 19.09
CA MET A 1 -12.20 -3.46 18.40
C MET A 1 -12.48 -2.24 17.54
N SER A 2 -11.76 -1.15 17.76
CA SER A 2 -11.87 0.05 16.93
C SER A 2 -10.64 0.11 16.00
N VAL A 3 -10.86 0.33 14.71
CA VAL A 3 -9.81 0.52 13.71
C VAL A 3 -9.84 1.98 13.27
N CYS A 4 -8.70 2.66 13.32
CA CYS A 4 -8.54 4.02 12.80
C CYS A 4 -7.46 4.00 11.73
N VAL A 5 -7.72 4.66 10.61
CA VAL A 5 -6.77 4.84 9.52
C VAL A 5 -6.38 6.29 9.43
N GLU A 6 -5.09 6.58 9.54
CA GLU A 6 -4.51 7.91 9.45
C GLU A 6 -3.72 8.02 8.14
N PHE A 7 -4.03 9.00 7.31
CA PHE A 7 -3.20 9.34 6.17
C PHE A 7 -2.02 10.18 6.62
N VAL A 8 -0.81 9.67 6.44
CA VAL A 8 0.43 10.34 6.84
C VAL A 8 0.97 11.24 5.72
N GLY A 9 0.79 10.81 4.48
CA GLY A 9 1.21 11.53 3.29
C GLY A 9 1.71 10.58 2.20
N HIS A 10 1.81 11.06 0.96
CA HIS A 10 2.24 10.28 -0.21
C HIS A 10 1.42 8.99 -0.35
N ALA A 11 2.01 7.82 -0.11
CA ALA A 11 1.34 6.52 -0.06
C ALA A 11 1.32 5.92 1.37
N CYS A 12 1.75 6.69 2.36
CA CYS A 12 1.90 6.21 3.73
C CYS A 12 0.61 6.37 4.53
N PHE A 13 0.17 5.28 5.12
CA PHE A 13 -0.90 5.26 6.11
C PHE A 13 -0.41 4.64 7.41
N ARG A 14 -1.02 5.06 8.53
CA ARG A 14 -0.82 4.43 9.82
C ARG A 14 -2.16 3.88 10.31
N ILE A 15 -2.18 2.61 10.67
CA ILE A 15 -3.35 1.89 11.13
C ILE A 15 -3.24 1.68 12.63
N TRP A 16 -4.27 2.13 13.34
CA TRP A 16 -4.41 2.03 14.78
C TRP A 16 -5.48 1.02 15.14
N VAL A 17 -5.22 0.24 16.17
CA VAL A 17 -6.20 -0.72 16.72
C VAL A 17 -6.33 -0.44 18.22
N ASP A 18 -7.54 -0.16 18.65
CA ASP A 18 -7.86 0.18 20.06
C ASP A 18 -6.90 1.23 20.66
N GLY A 19 -6.53 2.24 19.84
CA GLY A 19 -5.65 3.33 20.22
C GLY A 19 -4.14 3.03 20.17
N CYS A 20 -3.74 1.82 19.76
CA CYS A 20 -2.34 1.45 19.57
C CYS A 20 -1.96 1.46 18.08
N PRO A 21 -0.82 2.06 17.69
CA PRO A 21 -0.35 2.05 16.31
C PRO A 21 0.19 0.67 15.97
N LEU A 22 -0.51 -0.04 15.08
CA LEU A 22 -0.20 -1.43 14.74
C LEU A 22 0.64 -1.55 13.46
N ILE A 23 0.23 -0.85 12.39
CA ILE A 23 0.83 -0.99 11.06
C ILE A 23 1.11 0.40 10.47
N VAL A 24 2.26 0.53 9.81
CA VAL A 24 2.59 1.62 8.87
C VAL A 24 2.76 1.01 7.48
N THR A 25 2.16 1.62 6.47
CA THR A 25 2.31 1.21 5.07
C THR A 25 3.19 2.21 4.32
N ASP A 26 4.03 1.72 3.41
CA ASP A 26 4.83 2.48 2.44
C ASP A 26 5.40 3.81 3.00
N PRO A 27 6.23 3.78 4.06
CA PRO A 27 6.85 4.98 4.60
C PRO A 27 7.79 5.62 3.59
N TYR A 28 7.76 6.95 3.49
CA TYR A 28 8.45 7.72 2.46
C TYR A 28 9.49 8.69 3.05
N PRO A 29 10.51 9.13 2.27
CA PRO A 29 11.47 10.14 2.67
C PRO A 29 10.94 11.56 2.39
N PRO A 30 10.40 12.31 3.38
CA PRO A 30 9.73 13.59 3.14
C PRO A 30 10.61 14.59 2.36
N ALA A 31 11.87 14.71 2.74
CA ALA A 31 12.79 15.66 2.12
C ALA A 31 13.06 15.38 0.62
N LYS A 32 13.08 14.09 0.21
CA LYS A 32 13.27 13.72 -1.21
C LYS A 32 12.05 14.06 -2.05
N LEU A 33 10.86 14.02 -1.44
CA LEU A 33 9.59 14.29 -2.11
C LEU A 33 9.13 15.74 -2.00
N GLY A 34 9.94 16.61 -1.36
CA GLY A 34 9.58 18.01 -1.17
C GLY A 34 8.42 18.22 -0.18
N LEU A 35 8.13 17.21 0.65
CA LEU A 35 7.08 17.24 1.66
C LEU A 35 7.61 17.75 3.00
N PRO A 36 6.74 18.29 3.87
CA PRO A 36 7.13 18.73 5.20
C PRO A 36 7.80 17.59 5.99
N PRO A 37 8.79 17.92 6.86
CA PRO A 37 9.39 16.92 7.72
C PRO A 37 8.35 16.29 8.65
N LEU A 38 8.51 14.98 8.90
CA LEU A 38 7.67 14.22 9.81
C LEU A 38 8.48 13.79 11.04
N GLU A 39 7.80 13.73 12.18
CA GLU A 39 8.32 13.02 13.34
C GLU A 39 8.31 11.51 13.07
N ALA A 40 9.21 10.79 13.75
CA ALA A 40 9.28 9.35 13.62
C ALA A 40 7.95 8.69 14.04
N LEU A 41 7.44 7.81 13.17
CA LEU A 41 6.19 7.10 13.41
C LEU A 41 6.42 5.92 14.36
N ALA A 42 5.52 5.73 15.32
CA ALA A 42 5.51 4.51 16.12
C ALA A 42 4.66 3.44 15.41
N SER A 43 5.18 2.20 15.32
CA SER A 43 4.43 1.04 14.83
C SER A 43 5.15 -0.26 15.18
N GLU A 44 4.39 -1.34 15.31
CA GLU A 44 4.93 -2.71 15.52
C GLU A 44 5.34 -3.34 14.17
N THR A 45 4.61 -3.01 13.10
CA THR A 45 4.80 -3.60 11.77
C THR A 45 4.86 -2.51 10.70
N VAL A 46 5.72 -2.72 9.72
CA VAL A 46 5.78 -1.94 8.49
C VAL A 46 5.54 -2.87 7.31
N ILE A 47 4.59 -2.52 6.45
CA ILE A 47 4.39 -3.23 5.18
C ILE A 47 4.81 -2.28 4.06
N VAL A 48 5.64 -2.76 3.16
CA VAL A 48 6.08 -2.01 1.97
C VAL A 48 5.68 -2.74 0.70
N SER A 49 5.28 -1.99 -0.32
CA SER A 49 4.96 -2.53 -1.65
C SER A 49 6.19 -3.10 -2.35
N SER A 50 7.37 -2.52 -2.10
CA SER A 50 8.67 -3.01 -2.54
C SER A 50 9.77 -2.41 -1.66
N LEU A 51 10.85 -3.17 -1.42
CA LEU A 51 12.05 -2.68 -0.73
C LEU A 51 13.02 -1.95 -1.68
N THR A 52 12.83 -2.06 -2.98
CA THR A 52 13.71 -1.45 -3.99
C THR A 52 13.30 -0.03 -4.35
N ASP A 53 12.08 0.38 -3.99
CA ASP A 53 11.57 1.73 -4.20
C ASP A 53 11.79 2.61 -2.96
N ASP A 54 12.77 3.52 -3.06
CA ASP A 54 13.12 4.46 -1.99
C ASP A 54 11.95 5.39 -1.57
N ALA A 55 11.00 5.65 -2.47
CA ALA A 55 9.85 6.51 -2.20
C ALA A 55 8.78 5.83 -1.34
N HIS A 56 8.79 4.49 -1.31
CA HIS A 56 7.80 3.65 -0.62
C HIS A 56 8.40 2.75 0.47
N SER A 57 9.71 2.81 0.70
CA SER A 57 10.42 1.92 1.64
C SER A 57 11.35 2.63 2.63
N HIS A 58 11.04 3.87 2.99
CA HIS A 58 11.85 4.63 3.94
C HIS A 58 11.60 4.19 5.40
N ILE A 59 11.96 2.95 5.72
CA ILE A 59 11.70 2.30 7.02
C ILE A 59 12.25 3.09 8.20
N SER A 60 13.34 3.86 8.02
CA SER A 60 13.92 4.69 9.07
C SER A 60 12.99 5.82 9.57
N LEU A 61 11.88 6.09 8.88
CA LEU A 61 10.81 6.96 9.37
C LEU A 61 10.05 6.32 10.55
N VAL A 62 10.12 4.99 10.70
CA VAL A 62 9.43 4.27 11.77
C VAL A 62 10.38 3.98 12.91
N ALA A 63 10.03 4.48 14.11
CA ALA A 63 10.85 4.34 15.31
C ALA A 63 10.88 2.91 15.84
N GLY A 64 11.98 2.56 16.52
CA GLY A 64 12.14 1.25 17.14
C GLY A 64 12.70 0.21 16.18
N ASN A 65 12.20 -1.01 16.29
CA ASN A 65 12.60 -2.14 15.43
C ASN A 65 11.34 -2.87 14.95
N PRO A 66 10.54 -2.27 14.06
CA PRO A 66 9.32 -2.88 13.57
C PRO A 66 9.61 -4.16 12.78
N HIS A 67 8.65 -5.09 12.78
CA HIS A 67 8.66 -6.18 11.84
C HIS A 67 8.39 -5.63 10.43
N VAL A 68 9.32 -5.85 9.50
CA VAL A 68 9.23 -5.33 8.13
C VAL A 68 8.75 -6.45 7.20
N ILE A 69 7.65 -6.19 6.52
CA ILE A 69 7.04 -7.09 5.55
C ILE A 69 7.18 -6.47 4.15
N ASN A 70 7.79 -7.23 3.23
CA ASN A 70 7.88 -6.86 1.82
C ASN A 70 6.76 -7.57 1.03
N ALA A 71 5.78 -6.82 0.56
CA ALA A 71 4.65 -7.37 -0.19
C ALA A 71 5.07 -8.02 -1.50
N LEU A 72 6.15 -7.55 -2.14
CA LEU A 72 6.68 -8.17 -3.34
C LEU A 72 7.18 -9.60 -3.09
N GLU A 73 7.81 -9.87 -1.95
CA GLU A 73 8.23 -11.23 -1.58
C GLU A 73 7.02 -12.15 -1.32
N ILE A 74 5.92 -11.59 -0.78
CA ILE A 74 4.67 -12.35 -0.63
C ILE A 74 4.09 -12.70 -2.00
N ALA A 75 4.09 -11.77 -2.96
CA ALA A 75 3.69 -12.05 -4.33
C ALA A 75 4.55 -13.16 -4.98
N HIS A 76 5.79 -13.32 -4.54
CA HIS A 76 6.72 -14.38 -4.98
C HIS A 76 6.65 -15.67 -4.12
N GLY A 77 5.68 -15.76 -3.22
CA GLY A 77 5.39 -17.00 -2.48
C GLY A 77 5.80 -17.03 -1.01
N LEU A 78 6.39 -15.94 -0.46
CA LEU A 78 6.57 -15.83 0.97
C LEU A 78 5.19 -15.76 1.66
N GLN A 79 5.07 -16.30 2.85
CA GLN A 79 3.84 -16.21 3.64
C GLN A 79 4.07 -15.34 4.87
N GLU A 80 3.24 -14.32 5.03
CA GLU A 80 3.17 -13.46 6.21
C GLU A 80 1.73 -13.35 6.69
N ILE A 81 1.57 -13.20 8.00
CA ILE A 81 0.27 -13.22 8.67
C ILE A 81 0.13 -11.96 9.53
N ILE A 82 -1.01 -11.31 9.45
CA ILE A 82 -1.43 -10.27 10.40
C ILE A 82 -2.67 -10.78 11.14
N GLY A 83 -2.56 -10.83 12.47
CA GLY A 83 -3.61 -11.44 13.29
C GLY A 83 -3.75 -12.93 12.99
N ASN A 84 -4.84 -13.34 12.34
CA ASN A 84 -5.11 -14.74 11.99
C ASN A 84 -5.22 -14.98 10.47
N GLU A 85 -4.94 -13.99 9.66
CA GLU A 85 -5.13 -14.06 8.22
C GLU A 85 -3.83 -13.80 7.48
N ALA A 86 -3.61 -14.54 6.41
CA ALA A 86 -2.47 -14.34 5.53
C ALA A 86 -2.65 -13.05 4.71
N ILE A 87 -1.56 -12.31 4.56
CA ILE A 87 -1.49 -11.20 3.61
C ILE A 87 -1.58 -11.77 2.20
N VAL A 88 -2.33 -11.09 1.34
CA VAL A 88 -2.44 -11.40 -0.08
C VAL A 88 -1.68 -10.33 -0.84
N ALA A 89 -0.83 -10.71 -1.79
CA ALA A 89 -0.14 -9.76 -2.64
C ALA A 89 -0.09 -10.24 -4.09
N VAL A 90 -0.05 -9.29 -5.01
CA VAL A 90 0.09 -9.50 -6.45
C VAL A 90 1.19 -8.59 -6.96
N GLU A 91 2.16 -9.17 -7.66
CA GLU A 91 3.23 -8.43 -8.31
C GLU A 91 2.68 -7.48 -9.37
N ALA A 92 3.24 -6.29 -9.43
CA ALA A 92 2.99 -5.28 -10.42
C ALA A 92 4.26 -4.46 -10.68
N THR A 93 4.14 -3.38 -11.43
CA THR A 93 5.24 -2.45 -11.64
C THR A 93 4.74 -1.01 -11.63
N GLU A 94 5.62 -0.06 -11.30
CA GLU A 94 5.34 1.37 -11.38
C GLU A 94 5.01 1.77 -12.84
N ALA A 95 5.79 1.28 -13.81
CA ALA A 95 5.49 1.51 -15.23
C ALA A 95 6.10 0.42 -16.10
N ARG A 96 5.29 -0.12 -17.04
CA ARG A 96 5.76 -1.16 -17.97
C ARG A 96 6.88 -0.68 -18.89
N ASP A 97 6.81 0.58 -19.32
CA ASP A 97 7.71 1.20 -20.30
C ASP A 97 8.59 2.30 -19.66
N HIS A 98 8.94 2.17 -18.39
CA HIS A 98 9.78 3.15 -17.71
C HIS A 98 11.19 3.17 -18.33
N PRO A 99 11.82 4.36 -18.57
CA PRO A 99 13.15 4.47 -19.19
C PRO A 99 14.28 3.72 -18.44
N ARG A 100 14.13 3.49 -17.16
CA ARG A 100 15.05 2.72 -16.30
C ARG A 100 14.64 1.26 -16.14
N GLY A 101 13.67 0.79 -16.92
CA GLY A 101 13.03 -0.51 -16.77
C GLY A 101 11.85 -0.47 -15.79
N PRO A 102 11.06 -1.55 -15.74
CA PRO A 102 9.98 -1.67 -14.79
C PRO A 102 10.52 -1.50 -13.37
N GLN A 103 9.82 -0.73 -12.56
CA GLN A 103 10.11 -0.59 -11.14
C GLN A 103 9.26 -1.58 -10.38
N ASP A 104 9.89 -2.34 -9.49
CA ASP A 104 9.23 -3.38 -8.72
C ASP A 104 8.17 -2.79 -7.79
N ASN A 105 7.00 -3.38 -7.78
CA ASN A 105 5.89 -3.02 -6.93
C ASN A 105 5.00 -4.23 -6.64
N ALA A 106 4.21 -4.18 -5.59
CA ALA A 106 3.14 -5.12 -5.33
C ALA A 106 1.90 -4.42 -4.77
N LEU A 107 0.73 -4.83 -5.25
CA LEU A 107 -0.52 -4.56 -4.54
C LEU A 107 -0.63 -5.58 -3.41
N TYR A 108 -1.16 -5.16 -2.27
CA TYR A 108 -1.33 -6.07 -1.14
C TYR A 108 -2.59 -5.78 -0.32
N SER A 109 -3.13 -6.82 0.28
CA SER A 109 -4.28 -6.75 1.18
C SER A 109 -4.01 -7.52 2.45
N PHE A 110 -4.41 -6.95 3.58
CA PHE A 110 -4.26 -7.52 4.92
C PHE A 110 -5.51 -7.26 5.76
N LYS A 111 -5.75 -8.11 6.75
CA LYS A 111 -6.94 -8.02 7.59
C LYS A 111 -6.63 -7.43 8.95
N VAL A 112 -7.43 -6.46 9.36
CA VAL A 112 -7.38 -5.87 10.70
C VAL A 112 -8.79 -5.91 11.30
N GLY A 113 -8.97 -6.68 12.34
CA GLY A 113 -10.32 -6.97 12.85
C GLY A 113 -11.15 -7.70 11.79
N ASP A 114 -12.32 -7.13 11.47
CA ASP A 114 -13.21 -7.68 10.44
C ASP A 114 -13.06 -6.99 9.08
N LEU A 115 -12.08 -6.07 8.96
CA LEU A 115 -11.88 -5.26 7.75
C LEU A 115 -10.65 -5.72 6.96
N TRP A 116 -10.82 -5.87 5.65
CA TRP A 116 -9.74 -6.02 4.70
C TRP A 116 -9.30 -4.65 4.18
N LEU A 117 -8.04 -4.31 4.40
CA LEU A 117 -7.39 -3.10 3.91
C LEU A 117 -6.48 -3.46 2.75
N MET A 118 -6.67 -2.80 1.60
CA MET A 118 -5.89 -3.06 0.40
C MET A 118 -5.12 -1.80 -0.01
N HIS A 119 -3.85 -1.99 -0.36
CA HIS A 119 -2.95 -0.93 -0.82
C HIS A 119 -2.52 -1.20 -2.27
N MET A 120 -2.60 -0.17 -3.12
CA MET A 120 -2.24 -0.30 -4.54
C MET A 120 -0.73 -0.14 -4.80
N GLY A 121 0.07 0.15 -3.76
CA GLY A 121 1.49 0.46 -3.93
C GLY A 121 1.70 1.65 -4.86
N ASP A 122 2.66 1.55 -5.76
CA ASP A 122 2.95 2.53 -6.83
C ASP A 122 2.65 1.93 -8.22
N LEU A 123 1.42 1.45 -8.39
CA LEU A 123 0.96 0.85 -9.64
C LEU A 123 0.83 1.90 -10.74
N GLY A 124 1.45 1.68 -11.91
CA GLY A 124 1.45 2.64 -13.03
C GLY A 124 0.47 2.31 -14.17
N TYR A 125 -0.32 1.23 -14.10
CA TYR A 125 -1.22 0.79 -15.16
C TYR A 125 -2.39 -0.02 -14.64
N GLU A 126 -3.39 -0.23 -15.50
CA GLU A 126 -4.56 -1.05 -15.20
C GLU A 126 -4.19 -2.54 -15.10
N LEU A 127 -4.64 -3.19 -14.03
CA LEU A 127 -4.65 -4.64 -13.90
C LEU A 127 -5.99 -5.20 -14.38
N THR A 128 -5.93 -6.38 -14.97
CA THR A 128 -7.11 -7.12 -15.42
C THR A 128 -7.90 -7.70 -14.25
N ALA A 129 -9.14 -8.08 -14.49
CA ALA A 129 -9.97 -8.77 -13.49
C ALA A 129 -9.34 -10.11 -13.02
N GLU A 130 -8.59 -10.79 -13.89
CA GLU A 130 -7.88 -12.02 -13.55
C GLU A 130 -6.72 -11.73 -12.58
N GLU A 131 -5.91 -10.71 -12.86
CA GLU A 131 -4.81 -10.27 -11.98
C GLU A 131 -5.32 -9.78 -10.62
N LEU A 132 -6.51 -9.17 -10.56
CA LEU A 132 -7.15 -8.71 -9.34
C LEU A 132 -7.91 -9.81 -8.57
N SER A 133 -8.12 -10.98 -9.17
CA SER A 133 -8.93 -12.05 -8.58
C SER A 133 -8.47 -12.55 -7.20
N PRO A 134 -7.17 -12.53 -6.81
CA PRO A 134 -6.74 -12.89 -5.46
C PRO A 134 -7.30 -11.99 -4.35
N PHE A 135 -7.70 -10.75 -4.70
CA PHE A 135 -8.26 -9.77 -3.78
C PHE A 135 -9.79 -9.82 -3.65
N LYS A 136 -10.44 -10.77 -4.35
CA LYS A 136 -11.88 -10.95 -4.25
C LYS A 136 -12.31 -11.14 -2.80
N ASP A 137 -13.30 -10.37 -2.35
CA ASP A 137 -13.82 -10.36 -0.97
C ASP A 137 -12.76 -9.97 0.09
N LYS A 138 -11.65 -9.33 -0.32
CA LYS A 138 -10.54 -8.91 0.53
C LYS A 138 -10.18 -7.43 0.36
N CYS A 139 -11.19 -6.58 0.12
CA CYS A 139 -11.01 -5.14 -0.08
C CYS A 139 -12.20 -4.36 0.47
N ASP A 140 -12.25 -4.15 1.78
CA ASP A 140 -13.23 -3.24 2.40
C ASP A 140 -12.80 -1.79 2.28
N ILE A 141 -11.52 -1.51 2.52
CA ILE A 141 -10.90 -0.19 2.42
C ILE A 141 -9.77 -0.27 1.40
N LEU A 142 -9.85 0.55 0.36
CA LEU A 142 -8.83 0.66 -0.67
C LEU A 142 -8.04 1.95 -0.52
N PHE A 143 -6.73 1.85 -0.36
CA PHE A 143 -5.79 2.96 -0.51
C PHE A 143 -5.44 3.08 -1.98
N ALA A 144 -6.08 4.03 -2.67
CA ALA A 144 -6.09 4.13 -4.11
C ALA A 144 -5.26 5.29 -4.63
N LEU A 145 -4.49 5.03 -5.68
CA LEU A 145 -3.75 6.05 -6.40
C LEU A 145 -4.69 7.11 -6.97
N ALA A 146 -4.36 8.37 -6.77
CA ALA A 146 -5.14 9.51 -7.26
C ALA A 146 -4.30 10.54 -8.03
N GLY A 147 -3.02 10.24 -8.26
CA GLY A 147 -2.10 11.04 -9.08
C GLY A 147 -2.48 11.01 -10.55
N GLN A 148 -1.91 11.95 -11.33
CA GLN A 148 -2.13 12.01 -12.78
C GLN A 148 -0.87 11.67 -13.59
N ARG A 149 0.26 11.43 -12.93
CA ARG A 149 1.54 11.12 -13.55
C ARG A 149 2.03 9.78 -13.04
N LEU A 150 2.39 8.89 -13.98
CA LEU A 150 2.90 7.54 -13.69
C LEU A 150 1.92 6.65 -12.89
N THR A 151 0.64 7.01 -12.84
CA THR A 151 -0.43 6.23 -12.20
C THR A 151 -1.51 5.88 -13.23
N PRO A 152 -2.34 4.86 -13.00
CA PRO A 152 -3.45 4.53 -13.90
C PRO A 152 -4.40 5.73 -14.06
N LYS A 153 -4.98 5.89 -15.25
CA LYS A 153 -6.00 6.92 -15.50
C LYS A 153 -7.24 6.65 -14.66
N PHE A 154 -8.01 7.68 -14.34
CA PHE A 154 -9.25 7.51 -13.57
C PHE A 154 -10.24 6.52 -14.20
N THR A 155 -10.30 6.44 -15.54
CA THR A 155 -11.13 5.45 -16.23
C THR A 155 -10.63 4.02 -16.04
N GLU A 156 -9.34 3.81 -15.90
CA GLU A 156 -8.69 2.53 -15.61
C GLU A 156 -8.90 2.15 -14.13
N LEU A 157 -8.70 3.11 -13.22
CA LEU A 157 -8.98 2.93 -11.79
C LEU A 157 -10.44 2.57 -11.54
N ASN A 158 -11.39 3.23 -12.21
CA ASN A 158 -12.82 2.91 -12.06
C ASN A 158 -13.13 1.47 -12.44
N ARG A 159 -12.54 0.93 -13.51
CA ARG A 159 -12.73 -0.49 -13.88
C ARG A 159 -12.13 -1.43 -12.83
N MET A 160 -10.98 -1.09 -12.26
CA MET A 160 -10.41 -1.86 -11.16
C MET A 160 -11.29 -1.78 -9.89
N PHE A 161 -11.88 -0.61 -9.59
CA PHE A 161 -12.80 -0.46 -8.46
C PHE A 161 -14.09 -1.27 -8.64
N GLU A 162 -14.60 -1.40 -9.87
CA GLU A 162 -15.75 -2.28 -10.16
C GLU A 162 -15.43 -3.75 -9.87
N VAL A 163 -14.20 -4.20 -10.11
CA VAL A 163 -13.74 -5.56 -9.82
C VAL A 163 -13.51 -5.77 -8.32
N LEU A 164 -12.83 -4.83 -7.66
CA LEU A 164 -12.46 -4.93 -6.23
C LEU A 164 -13.66 -4.66 -5.31
N ALA A 165 -14.62 -3.87 -5.76
CA ALA A 165 -15.84 -3.48 -5.06
C ALA A 165 -15.59 -2.96 -3.60
N PRO A 166 -14.64 -2.03 -3.35
CA PRO A 166 -14.35 -1.55 -2.03
C PRO A 166 -15.55 -0.80 -1.42
N ARG A 167 -15.71 -0.87 -0.12
CA ARG A 167 -16.74 -0.08 0.62
C ARG A 167 -16.30 1.37 0.81
N TRP A 168 -14.98 1.59 0.97
CA TRP A 168 -14.37 2.91 1.09
C TRP A 168 -13.10 3.00 0.26
N ILE A 169 -12.90 4.18 -0.35
CA ILE A 169 -11.69 4.50 -1.09
C ILE A 169 -11.03 5.70 -0.41
N LEU A 170 -9.78 5.54 -0.01
CA LEU A 170 -8.94 6.60 0.53
C LEU A 170 -7.88 6.95 -0.52
N PRO A 171 -7.92 8.18 -1.08
CA PRO A 171 -6.96 8.58 -2.09
C PRO A 171 -5.56 8.77 -1.51
N MET A 172 -4.56 8.37 -2.28
CA MET A 172 -3.14 8.54 -1.97
C MET A 172 -2.35 8.95 -3.22
N HIS A 173 -1.07 9.28 -3.04
CA HIS A 173 -0.13 9.56 -4.14
C HIS A 173 -0.61 10.69 -5.08
N TYR A 174 -1.31 11.69 -4.53
CA TYR A 174 -1.76 12.86 -5.30
C TYR A 174 -0.77 14.01 -5.17
N GLU A 175 -0.63 14.77 -6.25
CA GLU A 175 0.16 16.01 -6.26
C GLU A 175 -0.57 17.09 -5.44
N LEU A 176 0.16 17.78 -4.56
CA LEU A 176 -0.30 18.95 -3.82
C LEU A 176 -0.02 20.24 -4.60
#